data_149f9df5f1894b4ca6684bab689ce226
#
_entry.id   149f9df5f1894b4ca6684bab689ce226
#
_cell.length_a   1.000
_cell.length_b   1.000
_cell.length_c   1.000
_cell.angle_alpha   90.00
_cell.angle_beta   90.00
_cell.angle_gamma   90.00
#
_symmetry.space_group_name_H-M   'P 1'
#
loop_
_entity.id
_entity.type
_entity.pdbx_description
1 polymer ?
#
loop_
_entity_poly.entity_id
_entity_poly.type
_entity_poly.pdbx_seq_one_letter_code
_entity_poly.pdbx_strand_id
1 'polypeptide(L)'
;MSSGSPFYPVPGATPDALSPRKEICNYFSAYPIYSLAWSRREDRNSMFRMALSSFLEEPTNKVQVIQLSPHHDSSHTPERPDFGVVGEVNVDYPLTKLLWHPPSNGYAQPDLLAGTGDSLRLWECEQTSEPAEMGLYKTNMRLRAKMTTRADYSEPITSFDWNQVDPRLIITSSIDTTCTVWDIETQQAKTQLIAHDREVFDVS
;
A
#
# COMPACT_ATOMS: atom_id res chain seq x y z
N MET A 1 -58.50 22.60 -28.75
CA MET A 1 -58.39 23.37 -27.51
C MET A 1 -57.74 22.49 -26.49
N SER A 2 -56.43 22.67 -26.34
CA SER A 2 -55.61 21.89 -25.41
C SER A 2 -55.11 22.81 -24.31
N SER A 3 -55.61 22.61 -23.12
CA SER A 3 -55.26 23.38 -21.93
C SER A 3 -53.96 22.84 -21.32
N GLY A 4 -52.86 23.54 -21.54
CA GLY A 4 -51.60 23.30 -20.85
C GLY A 4 -51.68 23.75 -19.40
N SER A 5 -51.41 22.85 -18.49
CA SER A 5 -51.24 23.12 -17.07
C SER A 5 -49.91 23.83 -16.82
N PRO A 6 -49.85 24.92 -16.05
CA PRO A 6 -48.58 25.59 -15.73
C PRO A 6 -47.79 24.78 -14.67
N PHE A 7 -46.57 24.43 -14.99
CA PHE A 7 -45.58 23.91 -14.03
C PHE A 7 -45.17 25.07 -13.09
N TYR A 8 -45.58 24.97 -11.84
CA TYR A 8 -45.04 25.82 -10.78
C TYR A 8 -43.74 25.18 -10.25
N PRO A 9 -42.61 25.91 -10.22
CA PRO A 9 -41.44 25.44 -9.55
C PRO A 9 -41.66 25.41 -8.03
N VAL A 10 -41.34 24.28 -7.40
CA VAL A 10 -41.35 24.13 -5.93
C VAL A 10 -40.22 24.97 -5.35
N PRO A 11 -40.51 25.97 -4.51
CA PRO A 11 -39.46 26.76 -3.86
C PRO A 11 -38.93 25.93 -2.67
N GLY A 12 -37.62 25.65 -2.63
CA GLY A 12 -36.98 25.18 -1.42
C GLY A 12 -35.95 24.07 -1.55
N ALA A 13 -35.54 23.65 -2.72
CA ALA A 13 -34.31 22.88 -2.83
C ALA A 13 -33.14 23.87 -2.95
N THR A 14 -32.58 24.29 -1.83
CA THR A 14 -31.25 24.84 -1.81
C THR A 14 -30.31 23.74 -2.36
N PRO A 15 -29.46 24.02 -3.39
CA PRO A 15 -28.42 23.10 -3.73
C PRO A 15 -27.64 22.86 -2.44
N ASP A 16 -27.51 21.60 -2.02
CA ASP A 16 -26.59 21.21 -0.97
C ASP A 16 -25.27 21.92 -1.27
N ALA A 17 -24.95 22.91 -0.49
CA ALA A 17 -23.65 23.55 -0.54
C ALA A 17 -22.68 22.41 -0.23
N LEU A 18 -22.03 21.87 -1.26
CA LEU A 18 -20.98 20.88 -1.14
C LEU A 18 -20.03 21.44 -0.10
N SER A 19 -20.01 20.82 1.07
CA SER A 19 -19.04 21.17 2.10
C SER A 19 -17.67 21.20 1.44
N PRO A 20 -16.84 22.25 1.65
CA PRO A 20 -15.56 22.37 0.98
C PRO A 20 -14.76 21.11 1.28
N ARG A 21 -14.33 20.41 0.21
CA ARG A 21 -13.48 19.23 0.35
C ARG A 21 -12.15 19.67 0.95
N LYS A 22 -11.68 18.94 1.94
CA LYS A 22 -10.33 19.12 2.46
C LYS A 22 -9.34 18.68 1.40
N GLU A 23 -8.54 19.60 0.88
CA GLU A 23 -7.56 19.33 -0.19
C GLU A 23 -6.25 18.76 0.35
N ILE A 24 -5.94 19.00 1.63
CA ILE A 24 -4.72 18.55 2.30
C ILE A 24 -5.11 17.64 3.46
N CYS A 25 -4.62 16.41 3.42
CA CYS A 25 -4.81 15.43 4.48
C CYS A 25 -3.45 15.12 5.14
N ASN A 26 -3.41 15.14 6.46
CA ASN A 26 -2.19 15.01 7.24
C ASN A 26 -2.08 13.64 7.92
N TYR A 27 -0.86 13.10 7.94
CA TYR A 27 -0.46 11.98 8.79
C TYR A 27 0.83 12.36 9.54
N PHE A 28 0.87 12.08 10.84
CA PHE A 28 2.05 12.33 11.68
C PHE A 28 2.68 11.01 12.05
N SER A 29 3.79 10.67 11.39
CA SER A 29 4.55 9.46 11.70
C SER A 29 5.38 9.66 12.97
N ALA A 30 5.43 8.63 13.82
CA ALA A 30 6.28 8.61 15.01
C ALA A 30 7.78 8.41 14.69
N TYR A 31 8.11 8.07 13.45
CA TYR A 31 9.48 7.78 12.97
C TYR A 31 9.67 8.24 11.52
N PRO A 32 10.94 8.41 11.08
CA PRO A 32 11.24 8.68 9.68
C PRO A 32 10.66 7.60 8.78
N ILE A 33 10.09 8.00 7.65
CA ILE A 33 9.54 7.11 6.63
C ILE A 33 10.60 6.91 5.55
N TYR A 34 10.90 5.64 5.21
CA TYR A 34 11.84 5.29 4.15
C TYR A 34 11.16 5.04 2.81
N SER A 35 10.13 4.21 2.81
CA SER A 35 9.36 3.90 1.62
C SER A 35 7.86 3.99 1.88
N LEU A 36 7.10 4.27 0.83
CA LEU A 36 5.64 4.33 0.88
C LEU A 36 5.03 3.78 -0.41
N ALA A 37 3.82 3.23 -0.31
CA ALA A 37 3.07 2.74 -1.45
C ALA A 37 1.58 3.03 -1.29
N TRP A 38 0.98 3.63 -2.31
CA TRP A 38 -0.45 3.89 -2.37
C TRP A 38 -1.21 2.65 -2.84
N SER A 39 -2.24 2.23 -2.09
CA SER A 39 -3.13 1.16 -2.53
C SER A 39 -4.06 1.66 -3.65
N ARG A 40 -4.20 0.86 -4.70
CA ARG A 40 -5.09 1.15 -5.83
C ARG A 40 -6.46 0.49 -5.70
N ARG A 41 -6.81 -0.02 -4.50
CA ARG A 41 -8.12 -0.61 -4.27
C ARG A 41 -9.20 0.47 -4.23
N GLU A 42 -10.34 0.17 -4.89
CA GLU A 42 -11.47 1.09 -5.02
C GLU A 42 -12.67 0.68 -4.13
N ASP A 43 -12.58 -0.47 -3.45
CA ASP A 43 -13.65 -0.88 -2.54
C ASP A 43 -13.72 0.07 -1.32
N ARG A 44 -14.94 0.34 -0.86
CA ARG A 44 -15.21 1.35 0.18
C ARG A 44 -14.42 1.14 1.47
N ASN A 45 -14.12 -0.11 1.79
CA ASN A 45 -13.47 -0.45 3.05
C ASN A 45 -11.93 -0.37 2.97
N SER A 46 -11.37 -0.40 1.76
CA SER A 46 -9.92 -0.43 1.52
C SER A 46 -9.41 0.75 0.70
N MET A 47 -10.31 1.68 0.32
CA MET A 47 -9.88 2.87 -0.43
C MET A 47 -9.07 3.82 0.45
N PHE A 48 -8.23 4.62 -0.19
CA PHE A 48 -7.36 5.62 0.45
C PHE A 48 -6.44 5.04 1.53
N ARG A 49 -5.84 3.88 1.26
CA ARG A 49 -4.80 3.28 2.11
C ARG A 49 -3.40 3.51 1.54
N MET A 50 -2.45 3.67 2.43
CA MET A 50 -1.02 3.67 2.13
C MET A 50 -0.29 2.67 3.02
N ALA A 51 0.72 2.01 2.48
CA ALA A 51 1.71 1.29 3.26
C ALA A 51 2.95 2.17 3.45
N LEU A 52 3.52 2.15 4.65
CA LEU A 52 4.68 2.93 5.04
C LEU A 52 5.73 2.01 5.67
N SER A 53 7.02 2.23 5.39
CA SER A 53 8.12 1.59 6.09
C SER A 53 8.92 2.61 6.87
N SER A 54 9.26 2.28 8.12
CA SER A 54 10.15 3.10 8.95
C SER A 54 11.60 3.05 8.49
N PHE A 55 12.37 4.05 8.94
CA PHE A 55 13.82 4.07 8.86
C PHE A 55 14.38 4.32 10.26
N LEU A 56 14.68 3.24 10.96
CA LEU A 56 15.26 3.29 12.31
C LEU A 56 16.62 2.57 12.30
N GLU A 57 17.60 3.13 12.97
CA GLU A 57 18.92 2.50 13.22
C GLU A 57 18.85 1.47 14.35
N GLU A 58 17.66 0.95 14.61
CA GLU A 58 17.36 -0.01 15.67
C GLU A 58 17.12 -1.40 15.04
N PRO A 59 17.23 -2.49 15.84
CA PRO A 59 17.03 -3.85 15.34
C PRO A 59 15.58 -4.16 14.95
N THR A 60 14.66 -3.22 15.14
CA THR A 60 13.25 -3.41 14.80
C THR A 60 12.72 -2.21 14.04
N ASN A 61 12.39 -2.42 12.79
CA ASN A 61 11.66 -1.49 11.95
C ASN A 61 10.20 -1.89 11.83
N LYS A 62 9.38 -1.05 11.21
CA LYS A 62 7.94 -1.25 11.13
C LYS A 62 7.44 -1.06 9.70
N VAL A 63 6.47 -1.89 9.33
CA VAL A 63 5.62 -1.64 8.17
C VAL A 63 4.22 -1.36 8.70
N GLN A 64 3.69 -0.20 8.36
CA GLN A 64 2.34 0.22 8.74
C GLN A 64 1.45 0.36 7.52
N VAL A 65 0.19 -0.01 7.70
CA VAL A 65 -0.89 0.37 6.78
C VAL A 65 -1.70 1.47 7.46
N ILE A 66 -1.79 2.61 6.80
CA ILE A 66 -2.62 3.74 7.24
C ILE A 66 -3.78 3.92 6.27
N GLN A 67 -4.89 4.43 6.77
CA GLN A 67 -6.09 4.67 5.98
C GLN A 67 -6.72 6.00 6.33
N LEU A 68 -7.26 6.69 5.32
CA LEU A 68 -7.99 7.94 5.51
C LEU A 68 -9.28 7.67 6.30
N SER A 69 -9.51 8.46 7.36
CA SER A 69 -10.72 8.37 8.16
C SER A 69 -11.97 8.75 7.33
N PRO A 70 -13.06 7.99 7.43
CA PRO A 70 -14.33 8.36 6.82
C PRO A 70 -14.91 9.66 7.41
N HIS A 71 -14.45 10.05 8.60
CA HIS A 71 -14.86 11.26 9.32
C HIS A 71 -13.82 12.37 9.22
N HIS A 72 -12.99 12.39 8.15
CA HIS A 72 -12.12 13.53 7.89
C HIS A 72 -13.00 14.75 7.64
N ASP A 73 -13.24 15.51 8.70
CA ASP A 73 -14.11 16.68 8.65
C ASP A 73 -13.39 17.86 8.01
N SER A 74 -14.17 18.70 7.34
CA SER A 74 -13.77 19.98 6.78
C SER A 74 -13.39 21.03 7.82
N SER A 75 -13.54 20.72 9.12
CA SER A 75 -13.05 21.58 10.19
C SER A 75 -11.53 21.54 10.22
N HIS A 76 -10.92 22.60 9.69
CA HIS A 76 -9.47 22.79 9.66
C HIS A 76 -8.88 22.91 11.08
N THR A 77 -8.62 21.79 11.72
CA THR A 77 -7.71 21.74 12.85
C THR A 77 -6.41 21.08 12.35
N PRO A 78 -5.35 21.89 12.09
CA PRO A 78 -4.07 21.39 11.56
C PRO A 78 -3.41 20.34 12.46
N GLU A 79 -3.85 20.25 13.70
CA GLU A 79 -3.27 19.44 14.75
C GLU A 79 -3.82 17.98 14.78
N ARG A 80 -4.87 17.69 14.03
CA ARG A 80 -5.46 16.34 14.03
C ARG A 80 -5.08 15.56 12.78
N PRO A 81 -4.56 14.32 12.91
CA PRO A 81 -4.28 13.48 11.75
C PRO A 81 -5.58 13.09 11.03
N ASP A 82 -5.52 12.99 9.71
CA ASP A 82 -6.62 12.51 8.88
C ASP A 82 -6.55 11.02 8.63
N PHE A 83 -5.35 10.44 8.72
CA PHE A 83 -5.10 9.03 8.56
C PHE A 83 -4.89 8.35 9.92
N GLY A 84 -5.51 7.18 10.09
CA GLY A 84 -5.28 6.29 11.22
C GLY A 84 -4.48 5.06 10.82
N VAL A 85 -3.69 4.52 11.75
CA VAL A 85 -3.01 3.23 11.56
C VAL A 85 -4.04 2.11 11.69
N VAL A 86 -4.16 1.29 10.65
CA VAL A 86 -5.08 0.15 10.60
C VAL A 86 -4.39 -1.20 10.73
N GLY A 87 -3.10 -1.28 10.38
CA GLY A 87 -2.29 -2.49 10.51
C GLY A 87 -0.82 -2.17 10.71
N GLU A 88 -0.10 -3.04 11.42
CA GLU A 88 1.33 -2.89 11.69
C GLU A 88 1.99 -4.27 11.82
N VAL A 89 3.20 -4.40 11.28
CA VAL A 89 4.09 -5.54 11.50
C VAL A 89 5.53 -5.06 11.70
N ASN A 90 6.29 -5.83 12.48
CA ASN A 90 7.70 -5.59 12.68
C ASN A 90 8.54 -6.28 11.60
N VAL A 91 9.62 -5.63 11.20
CA VAL A 91 10.63 -6.14 10.28
C VAL A 91 12.03 -5.82 10.84
N ASP A 92 13.01 -6.63 10.49
CA ASP A 92 14.37 -6.48 11.06
C ASP A 92 15.11 -5.26 10.48
N TYR A 93 14.83 -4.91 9.24
CA TYR A 93 15.51 -3.83 8.51
C TYR A 93 14.50 -2.90 7.84
N PRO A 94 14.89 -1.63 7.58
CA PRO A 94 14.12 -0.73 6.73
C PRO A 94 13.87 -1.35 5.35
N LEU A 95 12.67 -1.16 4.80
CA LEU A 95 12.35 -1.69 3.49
C LEU A 95 12.64 -0.65 2.41
N THR A 96 13.46 -1.04 1.44
CA THR A 96 13.89 -0.18 0.32
C THR A 96 12.72 0.26 -0.56
N LYS A 97 11.76 -0.64 -0.78
CA LYS A 97 10.56 -0.36 -1.57
C LYS A 97 9.36 -1.14 -1.05
N LEU A 98 8.17 -0.56 -1.23
CA LEU A 98 6.88 -1.19 -0.97
C LEU A 98 6.01 -1.06 -2.23
N LEU A 99 5.28 -2.11 -2.60
CA LEU A 99 4.24 -2.05 -3.64
C LEU A 99 3.06 -2.95 -3.24
N TRP A 100 1.85 -2.46 -3.52
CA TRP A 100 0.66 -3.27 -3.47
C TRP A 100 0.52 -4.13 -4.73
N HIS A 101 -0.11 -5.28 -4.58
CA HIS A 101 -0.51 -6.11 -5.72
C HIS A 101 -1.27 -5.28 -6.75
N PRO A 102 -0.92 -5.40 -8.05
CA PRO A 102 -1.64 -4.71 -9.11
C PRO A 102 -3.14 -5.04 -9.09
N PRO A 103 -4.01 -4.08 -9.38
CA PRO A 103 -5.44 -4.37 -9.50
C PRO A 103 -5.68 -5.34 -10.64
N SER A 104 -6.45 -6.40 -10.39
CA SER A 104 -6.82 -7.37 -11.42
C SER A 104 -8.29 -7.22 -11.79
N ASN A 105 -8.57 -7.31 -13.07
CA ASN A 105 -9.94 -7.19 -13.59
C ASN A 105 -10.75 -8.45 -13.25
N GLY A 106 -11.69 -8.32 -12.32
CA GLY A 106 -12.85 -9.23 -12.23
C GLY A 106 -12.82 -10.38 -11.24
N TYR A 107 -11.74 -10.60 -10.48
CA TYR A 107 -11.71 -11.64 -9.43
C TYR A 107 -11.34 -11.02 -8.08
N ALA A 108 -11.97 -11.53 -7.01
CA ALA A 108 -11.54 -11.21 -5.64
C ALA A 108 -10.11 -11.73 -5.44
N GLN A 109 -9.14 -10.85 -5.57
CA GLN A 109 -7.73 -11.17 -5.33
C GLN A 109 -7.40 -10.88 -3.86
N PRO A 110 -6.51 -11.68 -3.25
CA PRO A 110 -6.00 -11.37 -1.94
C PRO A 110 -5.31 -10.00 -1.97
N ASP A 111 -5.47 -9.24 -0.92
CA ASP A 111 -4.83 -7.93 -0.78
C ASP A 111 -3.39 -8.14 -0.33
N LEU A 112 -2.46 -8.16 -1.29
CA LEU A 112 -1.05 -8.42 -1.03
C LEU A 112 -0.24 -7.13 -1.03
N LEU A 113 0.65 -7.02 -0.06
CA LEU A 113 1.69 -6.00 0.01
C LEU A 113 3.05 -6.69 -0.13
N ALA A 114 3.87 -6.22 -1.06
CA ALA A 114 5.26 -6.65 -1.21
C ALA A 114 6.20 -5.61 -0.63
N GLY A 115 7.33 -6.06 -0.09
CA GLY A 115 8.40 -5.20 0.39
C GLY A 115 9.78 -5.86 0.28
N THR A 116 10.79 -5.05 -0.03
CA THR A 116 12.17 -5.48 -0.21
C THR A 116 13.11 -4.84 0.79
N GLY A 117 14.16 -5.54 1.15
CA GLY A 117 15.22 -5.15 2.06
C GLY A 117 16.30 -6.23 2.04
N ASP A 118 16.45 -7.00 3.12
CA ASP A 118 17.29 -8.21 3.18
C ASP A 118 16.69 -9.39 2.35
N SER A 119 15.41 -9.29 2.01
CA SER A 119 14.65 -10.31 1.30
C SER A 119 13.42 -9.69 0.63
N LEU A 120 12.82 -10.39 -0.31
CA LEU A 120 11.49 -10.07 -0.81
C LEU A 120 10.44 -10.69 0.12
N ARG A 121 9.62 -9.86 0.75
CA ARG A 121 8.53 -10.29 1.63
C ARG A 121 7.19 -9.99 1.01
N LEU A 122 6.24 -10.90 1.25
CA LEU A 122 4.83 -10.73 0.89
C LEU A 122 3.97 -10.85 2.13
N TRP A 123 3.14 -9.85 2.37
CA TRP A 123 2.09 -9.89 3.39
C TRP A 123 0.72 -9.94 2.75
N GLU A 124 -0.11 -10.79 3.28
CA GLU A 124 -1.55 -10.77 3.02
C GLU A 124 -2.21 -9.85 4.04
N CYS A 125 -2.94 -8.86 3.54
CA CYS A 125 -3.58 -7.82 4.31
C CYS A 125 -5.09 -8.07 4.31
N GLU A 126 -5.62 -8.57 5.42
CA GLU A 126 -7.04 -8.88 5.57
C GLU A 126 -7.69 -7.89 6.53
N GLN A 127 -8.72 -7.20 6.06
CA GLN A 127 -9.50 -6.33 6.93
C GLN A 127 -10.35 -7.18 7.88
N THR A 128 -10.30 -6.86 9.17
CA THR A 128 -11.07 -7.54 10.21
C THR A 128 -12.35 -6.76 10.53
N SER A 129 -13.23 -7.35 11.33
CA SER A 129 -14.38 -6.65 11.92
C SER A 129 -14.03 -5.89 13.21
N GLU A 130 -12.79 -5.97 13.67
CA GLU A 130 -12.34 -5.27 14.87
C GLU A 130 -12.20 -3.77 14.60
N PRO A 131 -12.74 -2.91 15.47
CA PRO A 131 -12.58 -1.47 15.33
C PRO A 131 -11.11 -1.07 15.54
N ALA A 132 -10.66 -0.16 14.68
CA ALA A 132 -9.45 0.61 14.83
C ALA A 132 -9.79 2.04 15.27
N GLU A 133 -8.77 2.90 15.37
CA GLU A 133 -8.99 4.31 15.67
C GLU A 133 -9.74 5.02 14.53
N MET A 134 -10.31 6.17 14.85
CA MET A 134 -10.92 7.09 13.88
C MET A 134 -12.08 6.51 13.06
N GLY A 135 -12.80 5.51 13.59
CA GLY A 135 -13.92 4.86 12.88
C GLY A 135 -13.49 3.92 11.75
N LEU A 136 -12.23 3.49 11.78
CA LEU A 136 -11.66 2.53 10.84
C LEU A 136 -11.77 1.10 11.39
N TYR A 137 -11.38 0.13 10.56
CA TYR A 137 -11.27 -1.27 10.94
C TYR A 137 -9.82 -1.75 10.85
N LYS A 138 -9.44 -2.65 11.76
CA LYS A 138 -8.09 -3.22 11.75
C LYS A 138 -7.82 -4.04 10.49
N THR A 139 -6.59 -3.99 10.04
CA THR A 139 -6.05 -4.84 8.99
C THR A 139 -5.05 -5.81 9.61
N ASN A 140 -5.34 -7.10 9.52
CA ASN A 140 -4.40 -8.14 9.89
C ASN A 140 -3.39 -8.32 8.75
N MET A 141 -2.09 -8.17 9.06
CA MET A 141 -1.00 -8.32 8.12
C MET A 141 -0.26 -9.64 8.42
N ARG A 142 -0.51 -10.66 7.62
CA ARG A 142 0.09 -11.97 7.79
C ARG A 142 1.22 -12.18 6.77
N LEU A 143 2.42 -12.50 7.24
CA LEU A 143 3.52 -12.87 6.35
C LEU A 143 3.15 -14.15 5.59
N ARG A 144 3.04 -14.04 4.27
CA ARG A 144 2.71 -15.14 3.36
C ARG A 144 3.98 -15.82 2.83
N ALA A 145 5.00 -15.03 2.50
CA ALA A 145 6.26 -15.53 1.97
C ALA A 145 7.43 -14.60 2.33
N LYS A 146 8.59 -15.20 2.55
CA LYS A 146 9.91 -14.57 2.59
C LYS A 146 10.81 -15.28 1.60
N MET A 147 11.20 -14.58 0.53
CA MET A 147 11.97 -15.13 -0.58
C MET A 147 13.37 -14.55 -0.60
N THR A 148 14.36 -15.43 -0.69
CA THR A 148 15.79 -15.13 -0.74
C THR A 148 16.45 -15.95 -1.83
N THR A 149 17.49 -15.41 -2.47
CA THR A 149 18.25 -16.14 -3.51
C THR A 149 19.08 -17.28 -2.94
N ARG A 150 19.48 -17.19 -1.65
CA ARG A 150 20.27 -18.21 -0.93
C ARG A 150 19.72 -18.41 0.47
N ALA A 151 19.86 -19.62 0.99
CA ALA A 151 19.30 -19.99 2.30
C ALA A 151 20.00 -19.28 3.48
N ASP A 152 21.31 -19.11 3.41
CA ASP A 152 22.12 -18.67 4.55
C ASP A 152 22.45 -17.17 4.54
N TYR A 153 22.53 -16.57 3.35
CA TYR A 153 22.85 -15.16 3.19
C TYR A 153 22.31 -14.65 1.85
N SER A 154 21.63 -13.52 1.87
CA SER A 154 21.16 -12.82 0.69
C SER A 154 21.66 -11.39 0.72
N GLU A 155 22.21 -10.94 -0.39
CA GLU A 155 22.58 -9.53 -0.54
C GLU A 155 21.32 -8.64 -0.53
N PRO A 156 21.41 -7.42 0.03
CA PRO A 156 20.30 -6.50 0.06
C PRO A 156 19.67 -6.26 -1.31
N ILE A 157 18.36 -6.29 -1.33
CA ILE A 157 17.54 -5.96 -2.50
C ILE A 157 17.32 -4.46 -2.51
N THR A 158 17.72 -3.81 -3.59
CA THR A 158 17.68 -2.34 -3.74
C THR A 158 16.33 -1.83 -4.18
N SER A 159 15.69 -2.55 -5.12
CA SER A 159 14.37 -2.19 -5.65
C SER A 159 13.65 -3.44 -6.17
N PHE A 160 12.38 -3.26 -6.54
CA PHE A 160 11.61 -4.28 -7.26
C PHE A 160 10.48 -3.64 -8.05
N ASP A 161 9.98 -4.39 -9.04
CA ASP A 161 8.73 -4.04 -9.69
C ASP A 161 7.81 -5.25 -9.81
N TRP A 162 6.51 -4.97 -9.81
CA TRP A 162 5.47 -5.99 -9.89
C TRP A 162 4.90 -6.01 -11.30
N ASN A 163 4.97 -7.17 -11.97
CA ASN A 163 4.45 -7.31 -13.31
C ASN A 163 2.94 -7.00 -13.36
N GLN A 164 2.58 -5.99 -14.14
CA GLN A 164 1.19 -5.52 -14.25
C GLN A 164 0.31 -6.44 -15.12
N VAL A 165 0.95 -7.24 -15.99
CA VAL A 165 0.25 -8.16 -16.92
C VAL A 165 0.10 -9.54 -16.32
N ASP A 166 1.16 -10.07 -15.71
CA ASP A 166 1.16 -11.32 -14.96
C ASP A 166 1.55 -11.06 -13.50
N PRO A 167 0.58 -10.77 -12.63
CA PRO A 167 0.85 -10.40 -11.24
C PRO A 167 1.44 -11.53 -10.37
N ARG A 168 1.63 -12.72 -10.91
CA ARG A 168 2.40 -13.79 -10.25
C ARG A 168 3.89 -13.52 -10.24
N LEU A 169 4.36 -12.59 -11.08
CA LEU A 169 5.77 -12.31 -11.26
C LEU A 169 6.17 -10.98 -10.63
N ILE A 170 7.27 -11.02 -9.90
CA ILE A 170 7.99 -9.85 -9.37
C ILE A 170 9.43 -9.94 -9.85
N ILE A 171 10.01 -8.80 -10.26
CA ILE A 171 11.44 -8.68 -10.51
C ILE A 171 12.07 -7.86 -9.39
N THR A 172 13.25 -8.28 -8.91
CA THR A 172 14.05 -7.54 -7.91
C THR A 172 15.42 -7.22 -8.45
N SER A 173 15.99 -6.08 -8.03
CA SER A 173 17.40 -5.70 -8.25
C SER A 173 18.17 -5.77 -6.94
N SER A 174 19.46 -6.05 -7.00
CA SER A 174 20.30 -6.26 -5.82
C SER A 174 21.70 -5.66 -5.99
N ILE A 175 22.36 -5.41 -4.87
CA ILE A 175 23.78 -5.03 -4.84
C ILE A 175 24.70 -6.16 -5.28
N ASP A 176 24.22 -7.40 -5.38
CA ASP A 176 24.94 -8.54 -5.92
C ASP A 176 25.12 -8.49 -7.45
N THR A 177 24.77 -7.37 -8.09
CA THR A 177 24.88 -7.12 -9.52
C THR A 177 23.82 -7.83 -10.37
N THR A 178 22.86 -8.50 -9.77
CA THR A 178 21.84 -9.28 -10.48
C THR A 178 20.43 -8.72 -10.33
N CYS A 179 19.57 -9.13 -11.27
CA CYS A 179 18.13 -9.01 -11.13
C CYS A 179 17.51 -10.41 -11.10
N THR A 180 16.57 -10.63 -10.20
CA THR A 180 15.91 -11.92 -10.05
C THR A 180 14.41 -11.82 -10.30
N VAL A 181 13.88 -12.68 -11.17
CA VAL A 181 12.44 -12.82 -11.39
C VAL A 181 11.93 -13.92 -10.46
N TRP A 182 10.92 -13.56 -9.67
CA TRP A 182 10.26 -14.43 -8.69
C TRP A 182 8.87 -14.82 -9.16
N ASP A 183 8.49 -16.05 -8.90
CA ASP A 183 7.10 -16.50 -8.98
C ASP A 183 6.55 -16.55 -7.55
N ILE A 184 5.55 -15.70 -7.25
CA ILE A 184 5.00 -15.57 -5.90
C ILE A 184 4.08 -16.73 -5.49
N GLU A 185 3.56 -17.51 -6.44
CA GLU A 185 2.74 -18.68 -6.14
C GLU A 185 3.60 -19.85 -5.70
N THR A 186 4.69 -20.09 -6.43
CA THR A 186 5.66 -21.16 -6.08
C THR A 186 6.67 -20.72 -5.03
N GLN A 187 6.76 -19.39 -4.78
CA GLN A 187 7.71 -18.75 -3.87
C GLN A 187 9.18 -19.04 -4.23
N GLN A 188 9.47 -19.16 -5.51
CA GLN A 188 10.79 -19.52 -6.03
C GLN A 188 11.31 -18.50 -7.03
N ALA A 189 12.65 -18.38 -7.09
CA ALA A 189 13.31 -17.68 -8.16
C ALA A 189 13.10 -18.45 -9.47
N LYS A 190 12.51 -17.79 -10.46
CA LYS A 190 12.28 -18.35 -11.79
C LYS A 190 13.48 -18.17 -12.71
N THR A 191 14.11 -17.00 -12.62
CA THR A 191 15.26 -16.62 -13.44
C THR A 191 16.11 -15.59 -12.70
N GLN A 192 17.40 -15.72 -12.79
CA GLN A 192 18.36 -14.72 -12.35
C GLN A 192 19.10 -14.15 -13.56
N LEU A 193 19.08 -12.86 -13.72
CA LEU A 193 19.71 -12.12 -14.81
C LEU A 193 21.03 -11.55 -14.32
N ILE A 194 22.13 -11.96 -14.94
CA ILE A 194 23.49 -11.49 -14.65
C ILE A 194 23.92 -10.62 -15.82
N ALA A 195 23.54 -9.35 -15.80
CA ALA A 195 23.74 -8.44 -16.92
C ALA A 195 24.55 -7.17 -16.55
N HIS A 196 24.95 -7.04 -15.29
CA HIS A 196 25.65 -5.87 -14.78
C HIS A 196 26.95 -6.27 -14.08
N ASP A 197 27.96 -5.40 -14.19
CA ASP A 197 29.26 -5.56 -13.51
C ASP A 197 29.32 -4.80 -12.17
N ARG A 198 28.25 -4.10 -11.83
CA ARG A 198 28.10 -3.32 -10.59
C ARG A 198 26.70 -3.47 -10.01
N GLU A 199 26.54 -2.94 -8.81
CA GLU A 199 25.28 -2.94 -8.08
C GLU A 199 24.14 -2.38 -8.93
N VAL A 200 22.99 -3.03 -8.90
CA VAL A 200 21.78 -2.58 -9.60
C VAL A 200 20.88 -1.88 -8.58
N PHE A 201 20.57 -0.62 -8.81
CA PHE A 201 19.83 0.20 -7.84
C PHE A 201 18.34 0.27 -8.09
N ASP A 202 17.89 0.06 -9.33
CA ASP A 202 16.45 0.09 -9.64
C ASP A 202 16.12 -0.86 -10.81
N VAL A 203 14.85 -1.26 -10.88
CA VAL A 203 14.26 -2.12 -11.90
C VAL A 203 12.80 -1.77 -12.12
N SER A 204 12.31 -1.86 -13.37
CA SER A 204 10.93 -1.61 -13.77
C SER A 204 10.52 -2.51 -14.96
#